data_1621677173ad1b5fd9e555aa97069718
#
_entry.id   1621677173ad1b5fd9e555aa97069718
#
_cell.length_a   1.000
_cell.length_b   1.000
_cell.length_c   1.000
_cell.angle_alpha   90.00
_cell.angle_beta   90.00
_cell.angle_gamma   90.00
#
_symmetry.space_group_name_H-M   'P 1'
#
loop_
_entity.id
_entity.type
_entity.pdbx_description
1 polymer ?
#
loop_
_entity_poly.entity_id
_entity_poly.type
_entity_poly.pdbx_seq_one_letter_code
_entity_poly.pdbx_strand_id
1 'polypeptide(L)'
;RNLEALVPLLGDKYVERCMFCTDDKHPNDLLEKGHIDYIVKKAISLGVEPITAIKAACHNAARYFLLNNRGAIAPGYLGDFVIIDDFEHFNIEKVYKRGVLMCENGQVTDFPVPEVDPYLVSRAHDTFHVATLTAADFIDNRPHAVIGMVNGEITTTDCGYTDRIDVDYDILKIAVIERHKNTHHIGLGYIKGYGLKHGAVATSISHDSHNIIVVGTNDEDMAFAANQVVALNGGIVVWDGGRYHERRAPGGGEPQAGGGQGEGLHRRCQPGYRPLHDVELHGPAGDPHPAHHHKRCVRRDDAAVYLTGAKSKNPRCPMGSGGLRV
;
A
#
# COMPACT_ATOMS: atom_id res chain seq x y z
N ARG A 1 -4.10 6.08 10.27
CA ARG A 1 -3.85 7.53 10.17
C ARG A 1 -5.07 8.37 10.56
N ASN A 2 -6.31 7.94 10.28
CA ASN A 2 -7.52 8.77 10.44
C ASN A 2 -8.47 8.28 11.54
N LEU A 3 -8.04 7.34 12.39
CA LEU A 3 -8.89 6.78 13.44
C LEU A 3 -9.48 7.89 14.34
N GLU A 4 -8.66 8.85 14.74
CA GLU A 4 -9.07 9.97 15.63
C GLU A 4 -10.25 10.78 15.05
N ALA A 5 -10.20 11.08 13.75
CA ALA A 5 -11.28 11.80 13.07
C ALA A 5 -12.56 10.96 12.88
N LEU A 6 -12.46 9.63 12.95
CA LEU A 6 -13.54 8.69 12.68
C LEU A 6 -14.15 8.07 13.96
N VAL A 7 -13.46 8.19 15.10
CA VAL A 7 -13.96 7.71 16.41
C VAL A 7 -15.41 8.12 16.72
N PRO A 8 -15.85 9.36 16.42
CA PRO A 8 -17.25 9.74 16.69
C PRO A 8 -18.30 8.85 16.01
N LEU A 9 -17.95 8.20 14.87
CA LEU A 9 -18.87 7.28 14.18
C LEU A 9 -19.13 5.99 14.98
N LEU A 10 -18.24 5.62 15.90
CA LEU A 10 -18.40 4.45 16.77
C LEU A 10 -19.38 4.68 17.93
N GLY A 11 -19.78 5.91 18.18
CA GLY A 11 -20.83 6.29 19.15
C GLY A 11 -22.20 6.51 18.53
N ASP A 12 -22.34 6.43 17.20
CA ASP A 12 -23.58 6.72 16.48
C ASP A 12 -24.36 5.43 16.17
N LYS A 13 -25.60 5.62 15.67
CA LYS A 13 -26.51 4.57 15.17
C LYS A 13 -25.90 3.67 14.09
N TYR A 14 -24.80 4.07 13.49
CA TYR A 14 -24.09 3.30 12.45
C TYR A 14 -23.02 2.36 12.98
N VAL A 15 -22.77 2.30 14.28
CA VAL A 15 -21.70 1.49 14.90
C VAL A 15 -21.69 0.03 14.42
N GLU A 16 -22.85 -0.57 14.21
CA GLU A 16 -22.97 -1.95 13.73
C GLU A 16 -22.46 -2.16 12.29
N ARG A 17 -22.27 -1.07 11.53
CA ARG A 17 -21.72 -1.06 10.17
C ARG A 17 -20.26 -0.61 10.11
N CYS A 18 -19.67 -0.28 11.26
CA CYS A 18 -18.28 0.12 11.35
C CYS A 18 -17.40 -1.11 11.57
N MET A 19 -16.29 -1.17 10.85
CA MET A 19 -15.26 -2.19 11.00
C MET A 19 -13.88 -1.54 11.04
N PHE A 20 -12.97 -2.12 11.84
CA PHE A 20 -11.58 -1.73 11.80
C PHE A 20 -10.83 -2.45 10.69
N CYS A 21 -9.97 -1.70 10.01
CA CYS A 21 -9.07 -2.19 8.99
C CYS A 21 -7.72 -1.46 9.14
N THR A 22 -6.61 -2.15 8.95
CA THR A 22 -5.27 -1.54 9.00
C THR A 22 -4.90 -0.88 7.70
N ASP A 23 -5.53 -1.29 6.59
CA ASP A 23 -5.05 -1.01 5.24
C ASP A 23 -3.61 -1.56 5.08
N ASP A 24 -2.82 -1.05 4.16
CA ASP A 24 -1.43 -1.47 3.98
C ASP A 24 -0.57 -1.14 5.18
N LYS A 25 0.07 -2.15 5.71
CA LYS A 25 0.94 -2.03 6.87
C LYS A 25 2.25 -2.76 6.62
N HIS A 26 3.36 -2.04 6.84
CA HIS A 26 4.68 -2.65 6.68
C HIS A 26 4.94 -3.75 7.71
N PRO A 27 5.71 -4.80 7.37
CA PRO A 27 6.03 -5.88 8.30
C PRO A 27 6.67 -5.42 9.61
N ASN A 28 7.57 -4.43 9.56
CA ASN A 28 8.16 -3.85 10.77
C ASN A 28 7.12 -3.13 11.65
N ASP A 29 6.15 -2.43 11.06
CA ASP A 29 5.06 -1.83 11.83
C ASP A 29 4.16 -2.89 12.48
N LEU A 30 3.99 -4.06 11.83
CA LEU A 30 3.26 -5.18 12.44
C LEU A 30 4.00 -5.72 13.67
N LEU A 31 5.32 -5.80 13.62
CA LEU A 31 6.15 -6.27 14.74
C LEU A 31 6.25 -5.24 15.88
N GLU A 32 6.41 -3.95 15.54
CA GLU A 32 6.65 -2.90 16.52
C GLU A 32 5.37 -2.35 17.15
N LYS A 33 4.29 -2.22 16.35
CA LYS A 33 3.05 -1.54 16.77
C LYS A 33 1.85 -2.48 16.93
N GLY A 34 1.93 -3.70 16.38
CA GLY A 34 0.82 -4.64 16.31
C GLY A 34 -0.07 -4.41 15.09
N HIS A 35 -1.22 -5.04 15.03
CA HIS A 35 -2.15 -5.06 13.91
C HIS A 35 -3.52 -4.46 14.31
N ILE A 36 -4.60 -5.25 14.25
CA ILE A 36 -5.94 -4.83 14.68
C ILE A 36 -6.01 -4.56 16.19
N ASP A 37 -5.24 -5.29 16.98
CA ASP A 37 -5.07 -5.07 18.41
C ASP A 37 -4.63 -3.64 18.74
N TYR A 38 -3.66 -3.10 17.99
CA TYR A 38 -3.24 -1.71 18.10
C TYR A 38 -4.40 -0.73 17.83
N ILE A 39 -5.25 -1.00 16.82
CA ILE A 39 -6.38 -0.14 16.49
C ILE A 39 -7.42 -0.17 17.62
N VAL A 40 -7.72 -1.36 18.16
CA VAL A 40 -8.63 -1.52 19.30
C VAL A 40 -8.12 -0.73 20.51
N LYS A 41 -6.86 -0.95 20.90
CA LYS A 41 -6.19 -0.24 22.00
C LYS A 41 -6.23 1.28 21.80
N LYS A 42 -5.90 1.75 20.60
CA LYS A 42 -5.95 3.18 20.25
C LYS A 42 -7.37 3.73 20.32
N ALA A 43 -8.38 3.01 19.84
CA ALA A 43 -9.78 3.43 19.92
C ALA A 43 -10.24 3.57 21.38
N ILE A 44 -9.92 2.61 22.22
CA ILE A 44 -10.22 2.65 23.68
C ILE A 44 -9.54 3.87 24.32
N SER A 45 -8.28 4.13 24.03
CA SER A 45 -7.55 5.31 24.55
C SER A 45 -8.13 6.64 24.11
N LEU A 46 -8.90 6.65 23.01
CA LEU A 46 -9.64 7.82 22.51
C LEU A 46 -11.07 7.91 23.08
N GLY A 47 -11.43 7.06 24.04
CA GLY A 47 -12.71 7.07 24.75
C GLY A 47 -13.81 6.21 24.12
N VAL A 48 -13.48 5.35 23.15
CA VAL A 48 -14.45 4.36 22.65
C VAL A 48 -14.69 3.29 23.72
N GLU A 49 -15.94 2.94 23.95
CA GLU A 49 -16.28 1.86 24.87
C GLU A 49 -15.64 0.54 24.38
N PRO A 50 -14.93 -0.22 25.28
CA PRO A 50 -14.09 -1.37 24.89
C PRO A 50 -14.84 -2.45 24.08
N ILE A 51 -16.06 -2.80 24.48
CA ILE A 51 -16.87 -3.81 23.78
C ILE A 51 -17.25 -3.32 22.38
N THR A 52 -17.51 -2.03 22.23
CA THR A 52 -17.78 -1.41 20.92
C THR A 52 -16.57 -1.49 20.01
N ALA A 53 -15.39 -1.19 20.51
CA ALA A 53 -14.13 -1.32 19.75
C ALA A 53 -13.86 -2.78 19.33
N ILE A 54 -14.06 -3.74 20.25
CA ILE A 54 -13.92 -5.18 19.97
C ILE A 54 -14.95 -5.65 18.95
N LYS A 55 -16.20 -5.20 19.05
CA LYS A 55 -17.23 -5.52 18.06
C LYS A 55 -16.85 -5.03 16.67
N ALA A 56 -16.32 -3.82 16.54
CA ALA A 56 -15.85 -3.28 15.27
C ALA A 56 -14.65 -4.07 14.70
N ALA A 57 -13.79 -4.62 15.56
CA ALA A 57 -12.65 -5.44 15.14
C ALA A 57 -13.03 -6.87 14.75
N CYS A 58 -14.05 -7.47 15.38
CA CYS A 58 -14.34 -8.90 15.29
C CYS A 58 -15.74 -9.17 14.73
N HIS A 59 -16.79 -8.83 15.50
CA HIS A 59 -18.16 -9.23 15.22
C HIS A 59 -18.71 -8.59 13.96
N ASN A 60 -18.52 -7.29 13.80
CA ASN A 60 -19.06 -6.56 12.65
C ASN A 60 -18.40 -7.00 11.34
N ALA A 61 -17.07 -7.24 11.38
CA ALA A 61 -16.33 -7.78 10.24
C ALA A 61 -16.84 -9.19 9.87
N ALA A 62 -17.01 -10.07 10.87
CA ALA A 62 -17.52 -11.43 10.64
C ALA A 62 -18.93 -11.41 10.02
N ARG A 63 -19.83 -10.56 10.51
CA ARG A 63 -21.17 -10.40 9.95
C ARG A 63 -21.15 -9.88 8.52
N TYR A 64 -20.34 -8.87 8.25
CA TYR A 64 -20.23 -8.27 6.91
C TYR A 64 -19.76 -9.26 5.86
N PHE A 65 -18.73 -10.06 6.20
CA PHE A 65 -18.16 -11.07 5.32
C PHE A 65 -18.87 -12.43 5.39
N LEU A 66 -20.02 -12.52 6.07
CA LEU A 66 -20.83 -13.73 6.22
C LEU A 66 -20.05 -14.92 6.82
N LEU A 67 -19.16 -14.64 7.75
CA LEU A 67 -18.40 -15.66 8.50
C LEU A 67 -19.26 -16.16 9.68
N ASN A 68 -20.21 -17.03 9.39
CA ASN A 68 -21.31 -17.41 10.30
C ASN A 68 -20.89 -18.13 11.60
N ASN A 69 -19.64 -18.59 11.68
CA ASN A 69 -19.10 -19.31 12.84
C ASN A 69 -17.87 -18.61 13.47
N ARG A 70 -17.76 -17.28 13.31
CA ARG A 70 -16.66 -16.45 13.83
C ARG A 70 -17.18 -15.13 14.38
N GLY A 71 -16.27 -14.38 15.04
CA GLY A 71 -16.56 -13.03 15.53
C GLY A 71 -17.29 -12.95 16.86
N ALA A 72 -17.52 -14.10 17.51
CA ALA A 72 -18.05 -14.20 18.88
C ALA A 72 -17.61 -15.51 19.54
N ILE A 73 -17.66 -15.56 20.86
CA ILE A 73 -17.51 -16.79 21.64
C ILE A 73 -18.92 -17.33 21.91
N ALA A 74 -19.33 -18.33 21.15
CA ALA A 74 -20.67 -18.89 21.20
C ALA A 74 -20.68 -20.38 20.83
N PRO A 75 -21.68 -21.17 21.24
CA PRO A 75 -21.84 -22.56 20.82
C PRO A 75 -21.88 -22.68 19.29
N GLY A 76 -21.11 -23.61 18.73
CA GLY A 76 -21.00 -23.82 17.28
C GLY A 76 -20.02 -22.90 16.55
N TYR A 77 -19.43 -21.94 17.25
CA TYR A 77 -18.37 -21.07 16.70
C TYR A 77 -17.01 -21.72 16.83
N LEU A 78 -16.09 -21.34 15.93
CA LEU A 78 -14.69 -21.77 16.01
C LEU A 78 -14.05 -21.17 17.26
N GLY A 79 -13.20 -21.94 17.91
CA GLY A 79 -12.42 -21.50 19.08
C GLY A 79 -11.26 -20.56 18.70
N ASP A 80 -11.57 -19.49 17.98
CA ASP A 80 -10.64 -18.42 17.61
C ASP A 80 -10.85 -17.25 18.58
N PHE A 81 -9.97 -17.13 19.60
CA PHE A 81 -10.09 -16.07 20.60
C PHE A 81 -8.73 -15.66 21.17
N VAL A 82 -8.70 -14.51 21.80
CA VAL A 82 -7.54 -14.00 22.55
C VAL A 82 -7.89 -13.84 24.04
N ILE A 83 -6.90 -13.99 24.90
CA ILE A 83 -6.97 -13.63 26.32
C ILE A 83 -6.17 -12.35 26.46
N ILE A 84 -6.76 -11.34 27.09
CA ILE A 84 -6.14 -10.06 27.41
C ILE A 84 -6.08 -9.87 28.92
N ASP A 85 -5.19 -8.99 29.37
CA ASP A 85 -5.07 -8.60 30.77
C ASP A 85 -6.30 -7.82 31.27
N ASP A 86 -6.55 -6.68 30.64
CA ASP A 86 -7.70 -5.82 30.94
C ASP A 86 -8.07 -4.97 29.70
N PHE A 87 -9.11 -4.13 29.85
CA PHE A 87 -9.56 -3.25 28.77
C PHE A 87 -8.80 -1.93 28.70
N GLU A 88 -8.04 -1.55 29.71
CA GLU A 88 -7.26 -0.31 29.73
C GLU A 88 -5.93 -0.49 29.00
N HIS A 89 -5.18 -1.54 29.36
CA HIS A 89 -3.89 -1.85 28.77
C HIS A 89 -4.01 -2.65 27.47
N PHE A 90 -5.01 -3.54 27.40
CA PHE A 90 -5.31 -4.40 26.26
C PHE A 90 -4.07 -5.19 25.78
N ASN A 91 -3.32 -5.78 26.71
CA ASN A 91 -2.20 -6.62 26.36
C ASN A 91 -2.68 -8.05 26.09
N ILE A 92 -2.29 -8.61 24.94
CA ILE A 92 -2.66 -9.98 24.57
C ILE A 92 -1.71 -10.93 25.26
N GLU A 93 -2.25 -11.75 26.17
CA GLU A 93 -1.49 -12.79 26.88
C GLU A 93 -1.46 -14.09 26.09
N LYS A 94 -2.61 -14.51 25.51
CA LYS A 94 -2.72 -15.77 24.76
C LYS A 94 -3.57 -15.62 23.52
N VAL A 95 -3.19 -16.34 22.47
CA VAL A 95 -3.93 -16.44 21.23
C VAL A 95 -4.27 -17.90 20.95
N TYR A 96 -5.56 -18.15 20.75
CA TYR A 96 -6.07 -19.47 20.38
C TYR A 96 -6.63 -19.47 18.96
N LYS A 97 -6.32 -20.51 18.20
CA LYS A 97 -6.84 -20.79 16.87
C LYS A 97 -7.46 -22.16 16.81
N ARG A 98 -8.76 -22.23 16.57
CA ARG A 98 -9.55 -23.48 16.62
C ARG A 98 -9.34 -24.26 17.92
N GLY A 99 -9.23 -23.55 19.05
CA GLY A 99 -9.01 -24.14 20.36
C GLY A 99 -7.56 -24.55 20.66
N VAL A 100 -6.63 -24.37 19.74
CA VAL A 100 -5.19 -24.65 19.92
C VAL A 100 -4.46 -23.37 20.31
N LEU A 101 -3.62 -23.42 21.35
CA LEU A 101 -2.77 -22.31 21.75
C LEU A 101 -1.71 -22.05 20.68
N MET A 102 -1.69 -20.84 20.12
CA MET A 102 -0.78 -20.43 19.03
C MET A 102 0.28 -19.45 19.50
N CYS A 103 -0.04 -18.67 20.54
CA CYS A 103 0.91 -17.69 21.09
C CYS A 103 0.61 -17.50 22.59
N GLU A 104 1.65 -17.37 23.39
CA GLU A 104 1.58 -17.04 24.81
C GLU A 104 2.66 -16.02 25.16
N ASN A 105 2.28 -14.90 25.76
CA ASN A 105 3.17 -13.80 26.15
C ASN A 105 4.12 -13.34 25.02
N GLY A 106 3.58 -13.22 23.80
CA GLY A 106 4.34 -12.82 22.63
C GLY A 106 5.24 -13.92 22.01
N GLN A 107 5.27 -15.12 22.60
CA GLN A 107 6.01 -16.25 22.06
C GLN A 107 5.07 -17.14 21.23
N VAL A 108 5.35 -17.23 19.93
CA VAL A 108 4.58 -18.10 19.01
C VAL A 108 4.95 -19.55 19.26
N THR A 109 3.95 -20.42 19.37
CA THR A 109 4.16 -21.87 19.47
C THR A 109 4.53 -22.45 18.10
N ASP A 110 5.26 -23.55 18.10
CA ASP A 110 5.54 -24.27 16.86
C ASP A 110 4.24 -24.77 16.22
N PHE A 111 4.05 -24.47 14.95
CA PHE A 111 2.94 -24.99 14.14
C PHE A 111 3.44 -25.43 12.78
N PRO A 112 2.84 -26.47 12.18
CA PRO A 112 3.24 -26.92 10.87
C PRO A 112 2.92 -25.86 9.82
N VAL A 113 3.94 -25.43 9.07
CA VAL A 113 3.73 -24.60 7.87
C VAL A 113 3.28 -25.54 6.74
N PRO A 114 2.11 -25.29 6.13
CA PRO A 114 1.66 -26.14 5.04
C PRO A 114 2.59 -26.01 3.84
N GLU A 115 2.83 -27.13 3.14
CA GLU A 115 3.51 -27.09 1.86
C GLU A 115 2.66 -26.32 0.86
N VAL A 116 3.31 -25.41 0.13
CA VAL A 116 2.65 -24.62 -0.91
C VAL A 116 2.73 -25.42 -2.22
N ASP A 117 1.62 -25.47 -2.95
CA ASP A 117 1.57 -26.12 -4.27
C ASP A 117 2.65 -25.53 -5.19
N PRO A 118 3.60 -26.34 -5.70
CA PRO A 118 4.66 -25.89 -6.59
C PRO A 118 4.17 -25.15 -7.83
N TYR A 119 2.97 -25.47 -8.33
CA TYR A 119 2.36 -24.75 -9.44
C TYR A 119 1.99 -23.31 -9.06
N LEU A 120 1.45 -23.08 -7.86
CA LEU A 120 1.16 -21.72 -7.37
C LEU A 120 2.43 -20.94 -7.14
N VAL A 121 3.48 -21.58 -6.61
CA VAL A 121 4.80 -20.97 -6.43
C VAL A 121 5.37 -20.53 -7.77
N SER A 122 5.37 -21.43 -8.77
CA SER A 122 5.86 -21.12 -10.13
C SER A 122 5.12 -19.91 -10.72
N ARG A 123 3.79 -19.89 -10.64
CA ARG A 123 2.99 -18.77 -11.14
C ARG A 123 3.24 -17.45 -10.41
N ALA A 124 3.53 -17.50 -9.13
CA ALA A 124 3.85 -16.31 -8.36
C ALA A 124 5.23 -15.71 -8.71
N HIS A 125 6.15 -16.55 -9.19
CA HIS A 125 7.49 -16.12 -9.60
C HIS A 125 7.56 -15.61 -11.04
N ASP A 126 6.69 -16.04 -11.94
CA ASP A 126 6.64 -15.64 -13.35
C ASP A 126 5.65 -14.48 -13.54
N THR A 127 6.01 -13.28 -13.09
CA THR A 127 5.12 -12.11 -13.10
C THR A 127 5.71 -10.87 -13.74
N PHE A 128 6.94 -10.96 -14.31
CA PHE A 128 7.60 -9.83 -14.97
C PHE A 128 7.75 -10.10 -16.47
N HIS A 129 6.82 -9.57 -17.24
CA HIS A 129 6.79 -9.70 -18.70
C HIS A 129 7.05 -8.32 -19.31
N VAL A 130 8.32 -7.91 -19.34
CA VAL A 130 8.77 -6.60 -19.81
C VAL A 130 9.94 -6.78 -20.76
N ALA A 131 9.83 -6.19 -21.95
CA ALA A 131 10.97 -6.10 -22.88
C ALA A 131 12.06 -5.20 -22.28
N THR A 132 13.31 -5.42 -22.69
CA THR A 132 14.43 -4.59 -22.25
C THR A 132 14.15 -3.12 -22.58
N LEU A 133 14.28 -2.27 -21.58
CA LEU A 133 14.06 -0.83 -21.66
C LEU A 133 15.36 -0.13 -22.02
N THR A 134 15.24 0.95 -22.79
CA THR A 134 16.32 1.84 -23.20
C THR A 134 15.98 3.28 -22.81
N ALA A 135 16.95 4.18 -22.86
CA ALA A 135 16.69 5.60 -22.63
C ALA A 135 15.62 6.17 -23.59
N ALA A 136 15.55 5.64 -24.82
CA ALA A 136 14.58 6.08 -25.82
C ALA A 136 13.11 5.86 -25.40
N ASP A 137 12.85 4.88 -24.55
CA ASP A 137 11.52 4.56 -24.05
C ASP A 137 10.97 5.62 -23.05
N PHE A 138 11.85 6.49 -22.54
CA PHE A 138 11.50 7.57 -21.61
C PHE A 138 11.51 8.95 -22.28
N ILE A 139 11.82 9.04 -23.58
CA ILE A 139 11.85 10.31 -24.32
C ILE A 139 10.43 10.67 -24.76
N ASP A 140 9.94 11.81 -24.28
CA ASP A 140 8.74 12.45 -24.79
C ASP A 140 8.92 13.98 -24.69
N ASN A 141 8.79 14.66 -25.81
CA ASN A 141 8.99 16.11 -25.92
C ASN A 141 7.71 16.91 -25.61
N ARG A 142 6.65 16.26 -25.17
CA ARG A 142 5.40 16.92 -24.75
C ARG A 142 5.48 17.33 -23.29
N PRO A 143 4.82 18.43 -22.90
CA PRO A 143 4.65 18.74 -21.50
C PRO A 143 3.80 17.68 -20.79
N HIS A 144 4.27 17.22 -19.63
CA HIS A 144 3.58 16.28 -18.75
C HIS A 144 3.26 16.94 -17.41
N ALA A 145 2.27 16.39 -16.71
CA ALA A 145 1.89 16.84 -15.38
C ALA A 145 3.04 16.66 -14.36
N VAL A 146 3.18 17.63 -13.48
CA VAL A 146 4.08 17.59 -12.34
C VAL A 146 3.25 17.32 -11.09
N ILE A 147 3.44 16.16 -10.48
CA ILE A 147 2.84 15.82 -9.19
C ILE A 147 3.78 16.23 -8.06
N GLY A 148 3.26 16.96 -7.07
CA GLY A 148 4.00 17.35 -5.88
C GLY A 148 3.79 16.37 -4.74
N MET A 149 4.87 15.89 -4.13
CA MET A 149 4.81 15.06 -2.93
C MET A 149 4.36 15.88 -1.72
N VAL A 150 3.42 15.33 -0.95
CA VAL A 150 3.01 15.89 0.35
C VAL A 150 3.57 14.99 1.44
N ASN A 151 4.46 15.54 2.24
CA ASN A 151 5.12 14.76 3.29
C ASN A 151 4.08 14.26 4.32
N GLY A 152 4.06 12.95 4.55
CA GLY A 152 3.13 12.33 5.48
C GLY A 152 1.80 11.90 4.88
N GLU A 153 1.49 12.23 3.63
CA GLU A 153 0.22 11.94 2.99
C GLU A 153 0.40 10.99 1.79
N ILE A 154 -0.67 10.32 1.41
CA ILE A 154 -0.75 9.54 0.16
C ILE A 154 -1.28 10.37 -1.01
N THR A 155 -1.76 11.58 -0.72
CA THR A 155 -2.24 12.52 -1.72
C THR A 155 -1.08 13.32 -2.30
N THR A 156 -1.21 13.68 -3.58
CA THR A 156 -0.29 14.56 -4.28
C THR A 156 -0.93 15.92 -4.56
N THR A 157 -0.11 16.94 -4.84
CA THR A 157 -0.56 18.24 -5.30
C THR A 157 -0.32 18.39 -6.79
N ASP A 158 -1.14 19.18 -7.46
CA ASP A 158 -0.90 19.63 -8.84
C ASP A 158 0.13 20.76 -8.82
N CYS A 159 1.28 20.53 -9.46
CA CYS A 159 2.35 21.51 -9.63
C CYS A 159 2.47 22.02 -11.08
N GLY A 160 1.45 21.82 -11.91
CA GLY A 160 1.41 22.25 -13.31
C GLY A 160 2.04 21.25 -14.27
N TYR A 161 2.70 21.78 -15.30
CA TYR A 161 3.23 20.97 -16.41
C TYR A 161 4.67 21.39 -16.73
N THR A 162 5.49 20.44 -17.13
CA THR A 162 6.85 20.65 -17.66
C THR A 162 7.18 19.62 -18.73
N ASP A 163 8.17 19.95 -19.56
CA ASP A 163 8.74 19.07 -20.58
C ASP A 163 10.16 18.61 -20.27
N ARG A 164 10.70 19.00 -19.11
CA ARG A 164 12.08 18.73 -18.72
C ARG A 164 12.28 18.47 -17.25
N ILE A 165 13.34 17.76 -16.95
CA ILE A 165 13.88 17.56 -15.59
C ILE A 165 14.56 18.87 -15.15
N ASP A 166 14.37 19.23 -13.87
CA ASP A 166 15.03 20.35 -13.21
C ASP A 166 15.41 19.94 -11.79
N VAL A 167 16.64 19.41 -11.64
CA VAL A 167 17.15 18.88 -10.37
C VAL A 167 17.31 19.98 -9.30
N ASP A 168 17.56 21.22 -9.72
CA ASP A 168 17.72 22.34 -8.79
C ASP A 168 16.38 22.70 -8.13
N TYR A 169 15.29 22.63 -8.88
CA TYR A 169 13.92 22.83 -8.39
C TYR A 169 13.24 21.53 -7.92
N ASP A 170 14.03 20.43 -7.82
CA ASP A 170 13.54 19.09 -7.43
C ASP A 170 12.37 18.61 -8.29
N ILE A 171 12.47 18.83 -9.59
CA ILE A 171 11.53 18.30 -10.59
C ILE A 171 12.24 17.18 -11.34
N LEU A 172 11.81 15.95 -11.09
CA LEU A 172 12.39 14.74 -11.65
C LEU A 172 11.40 14.04 -12.59
N LYS A 173 11.92 13.25 -13.53
CA LYS A 173 11.06 12.42 -14.35
C LYS A 173 10.57 11.22 -13.56
N ILE A 174 9.30 10.88 -13.71
CA ILE A 174 8.69 9.65 -13.18
C ILE A 174 8.05 8.88 -14.33
N ALA A 175 8.21 7.57 -14.32
CA ALA A 175 7.55 6.68 -15.26
C ALA A 175 6.91 5.49 -14.57
N VAL A 176 5.78 5.04 -15.12
CA VAL A 176 5.09 3.79 -14.75
C VAL A 176 5.12 2.87 -15.95
N ILE A 177 5.75 1.69 -15.77
CA ILE A 177 5.99 0.73 -16.84
C ILE A 177 5.10 -0.49 -16.59
N GLU A 178 4.23 -0.81 -17.55
CA GLU A 178 3.39 -2.01 -17.47
C GLU A 178 4.29 -3.26 -17.50
N ARG A 179 4.09 -4.19 -16.53
CA ARG A 179 4.94 -5.38 -16.38
C ARG A 179 4.25 -6.72 -16.51
N HIS A 180 2.93 -6.74 -16.63
CA HIS A 180 2.14 -7.98 -16.54
C HIS A 180 1.94 -8.67 -17.89
N LYS A 181 1.86 -7.91 -18.99
CA LYS A 181 1.42 -8.39 -20.30
C LYS A 181 2.37 -8.06 -21.44
N ASN A 182 3.53 -7.47 -21.14
CA ASN A 182 4.52 -7.02 -22.14
C ASN A 182 3.90 -6.12 -23.24
N THR A 183 3.04 -5.20 -22.82
CA THR A 183 2.37 -4.28 -23.75
C THR A 183 3.25 -3.13 -24.21
N HIS A 184 4.39 -2.94 -23.54
CA HIS A 184 5.29 -1.81 -23.71
C HIS A 184 4.63 -0.44 -23.43
N HIS A 185 3.54 -0.44 -22.63
CA HIS A 185 2.92 0.81 -22.20
C HIS A 185 3.75 1.44 -21.08
N ILE A 186 4.15 2.70 -21.31
CA ILE A 186 4.90 3.51 -20.35
C ILE A 186 4.17 4.84 -20.18
N GLY A 187 3.70 5.09 -18.95
CA GLY A 187 3.16 6.40 -18.57
C GLY A 187 4.29 7.30 -18.09
N LEU A 188 4.40 8.50 -18.64
CA LEU A 188 5.42 9.49 -18.28
C LEU A 188 4.80 10.68 -17.53
N GLY A 189 5.57 11.25 -16.63
CA GLY A 189 5.23 12.45 -15.87
C GLY A 189 6.43 13.01 -15.16
N TYR A 190 6.18 13.99 -14.29
CA TYR A 190 7.20 14.57 -13.43
C TYR A 190 6.74 14.59 -11.98
N ILE A 191 7.71 14.52 -11.08
CA ILE A 191 7.49 14.53 -9.64
C ILE A 191 8.34 15.61 -8.99
N LYS A 192 7.74 16.37 -8.07
CA LYS A 192 8.41 17.39 -7.28
C LYS A 192 8.46 17.01 -5.82
N GLY A 193 9.58 17.31 -5.15
CA GLY A 193 9.75 17.04 -3.72
C GLY A 193 10.32 15.66 -3.41
N TYR A 194 10.92 14.97 -4.39
CA TYR A 194 11.50 13.64 -4.23
C TYR A 194 12.92 13.66 -3.64
N GLY A 195 13.71 14.70 -3.94
CA GLY A 195 15.01 14.97 -3.33
C GLY A 195 16.21 14.26 -3.95
N LEU A 196 16.04 13.50 -5.06
CA LEU A 196 17.14 12.83 -5.73
C LEU A 196 17.99 13.84 -6.51
N LYS A 197 19.33 13.79 -6.35
CA LYS A 197 20.25 14.72 -7.00
C LYS A 197 20.94 14.13 -8.24
N HIS A 198 21.06 12.82 -8.32
CA HIS A 198 21.60 12.07 -9.46
C HIS A 198 21.09 10.63 -9.40
N GLY A 199 21.13 9.93 -10.54
CA GLY A 199 20.73 8.54 -10.62
C GLY A 199 19.23 8.32 -10.76
N ALA A 200 18.78 7.12 -10.38
CA ALA A 200 17.38 6.71 -10.43
C ALA A 200 17.00 5.73 -9.32
N VAL A 201 15.72 5.72 -8.98
CA VAL A 201 15.12 4.74 -8.07
C VAL A 201 13.97 4.06 -8.79
N ALA A 202 13.98 2.73 -8.83
CA ALA A 202 12.91 1.92 -9.40
C ALA A 202 12.35 0.94 -8.38
N THR A 203 11.05 0.66 -8.47
CA THR A 203 10.37 -0.31 -7.59
C THR A 203 9.23 -1.01 -8.30
N SER A 204 8.95 -2.25 -7.93
CA SER A 204 7.75 -2.99 -8.30
C SER A 204 6.63 -2.91 -7.24
N ILE A 205 6.86 -2.16 -6.17
CA ILE A 205 5.86 -1.90 -5.13
C ILE A 205 5.09 -0.65 -5.53
N SER A 206 3.95 -0.85 -6.21
CA SER A 206 3.15 0.22 -6.82
C SER A 206 1.67 -0.09 -6.65
N HIS A 207 1.05 0.52 -5.68
CA HIS A 207 -0.38 0.34 -5.42
C HIS A 207 -1.25 1.07 -6.44
N ASP A 208 -2.30 0.47 -6.93
CA ASP A 208 -2.74 -0.95 -6.77
C ASP A 208 -2.25 -1.83 -7.94
N SER A 209 -1.71 -1.21 -9.00
CA SER A 209 -1.38 -1.88 -10.26
C SER A 209 -0.19 -2.83 -10.15
N HIS A 210 0.71 -2.57 -9.20
CA HIS A 210 2.00 -3.24 -9.02
C HIS A 210 2.84 -3.26 -10.31
N ASN A 211 2.72 -2.21 -11.13
CA ASN A 211 3.61 -1.93 -12.23
C ASN A 211 5.00 -1.49 -11.72
N ILE A 212 5.97 -1.37 -12.60
CA ILE A 212 7.26 -0.79 -12.21
C ILE A 212 7.13 0.73 -12.22
N ILE A 213 7.47 1.37 -11.10
CA ILE A 213 7.64 2.82 -11.03
C ILE A 213 9.13 3.12 -10.99
N VAL A 214 9.56 4.12 -11.78
CA VAL A 214 10.92 4.63 -11.74
C VAL A 214 10.91 6.15 -11.70
N VAL A 215 11.76 6.72 -10.84
CA VAL A 215 12.04 8.16 -10.76
C VAL A 215 13.52 8.36 -11.02
N GLY A 216 13.89 9.31 -11.87
CA GLY A 216 15.28 9.55 -12.18
C GLY A 216 15.59 10.97 -12.63
N THR A 217 16.89 11.25 -12.64
CA THR A 217 17.46 12.53 -13.07
C THR A 217 17.86 12.53 -14.56
N ASN A 218 17.83 11.37 -15.22
CA ASN A 218 18.05 11.18 -16.66
C ASN A 218 17.46 9.84 -17.12
N ASP A 219 17.26 9.71 -18.42
CA ASP A 219 16.56 8.57 -19.04
C ASP A 219 17.41 7.29 -19.03
N GLU A 220 18.73 7.40 -19.10
CA GLU A 220 19.67 6.28 -19.05
C GLU A 220 19.66 5.58 -17.70
N ASP A 221 19.72 6.34 -16.62
CA ASP A 221 19.67 5.83 -15.26
C ASP A 221 18.31 5.21 -14.95
N MET A 222 17.22 5.81 -15.47
CA MET A 222 15.87 5.26 -15.33
C MET A 222 15.74 3.90 -16.02
N ALA A 223 16.24 3.77 -17.25
CA ALA A 223 16.24 2.52 -17.99
C ALA A 223 17.06 1.44 -17.26
N PHE A 224 18.24 1.79 -16.76
CA PHE A 224 19.07 0.88 -16.00
C PHE A 224 18.35 0.38 -14.74
N ALA A 225 17.86 1.28 -13.90
CA ALA A 225 17.22 0.92 -12.64
C ALA A 225 15.97 0.06 -12.85
N ALA A 226 15.14 0.37 -13.86
CA ALA A 226 13.95 -0.41 -14.19
C ALA A 226 14.30 -1.82 -14.68
N ASN A 227 15.31 -1.97 -15.54
CA ASN A 227 15.80 -3.27 -16.01
C ASN A 227 16.35 -4.11 -14.85
N GLN A 228 17.00 -3.50 -13.86
CA GLN A 228 17.47 -4.24 -12.67
C GLN A 228 16.28 -4.77 -11.84
N VAL A 229 15.19 -4.01 -11.69
CA VAL A 229 13.96 -4.50 -11.02
C VAL A 229 13.39 -5.72 -11.76
N VAL A 230 13.41 -5.70 -13.10
CA VAL A 230 12.98 -6.87 -13.92
C VAL A 230 13.91 -8.06 -13.69
N ALA A 231 15.23 -7.86 -13.75
CA ALA A 231 16.23 -8.92 -13.56
C ALA A 231 16.16 -9.56 -12.16
N LEU A 232 15.77 -8.78 -11.13
CA LEU A 232 15.56 -9.25 -9.76
C LEU A 232 14.22 -9.95 -9.55
N ASN A 233 13.36 -9.97 -10.56
CA ASN A 233 11.96 -10.43 -10.43
C ASN A 233 11.21 -9.66 -9.34
N GLY A 234 11.44 -8.36 -9.25
CA GLY A 234 10.82 -7.44 -8.32
C GLY A 234 11.70 -6.98 -7.16
N GLY A 235 11.30 -5.89 -6.56
CA GLY A 235 12.01 -5.26 -5.45
C GLY A 235 12.18 -3.76 -5.61
N ILE A 236 13.20 -3.23 -4.97
CA ILE A 236 13.60 -1.82 -5.03
C ILE A 236 15.05 -1.76 -5.48
N VAL A 237 15.34 -0.93 -6.45
CA VAL A 237 16.70 -0.64 -6.94
C VAL A 237 16.95 0.85 -6.81
N VAL A 238 18.10 1.19 -6.22
CA VAL A 238 18.62 2.56 -6.17
C VAL A 238 19.92 2.57 -6.95
N TRP A 239 19.99 3.39 -7.98
CA TRP A 239 21.15 3.59 -8.85
C TRP A 239 21.68 5.01 -8.70
N ASP A 240 22.95 5.17 -8.40
CA ASP A 240 23.60 6.48 -8.20
C ASP A 240 24.48 6.94 -9.38
N GLY A 241 24.35 6.28 -10.54
CA GLY A 241 25.15 6.56 -11.73
C GLY A 241 26.47 5.78 -11.80
N GLY A 242 26.81 4.97 -10.80
CA GLY A 242 28.05 4.16 -10.77
C GLY A 242 27.97 2.94 -9.87
N ARG A 243 27.10 3.00 -8.88
CA ARG A 243 26.83 1.88 -7.96
C ARG A 243 25.33 1.69 -7.82
N TYR A 244 24.89 0.45 -7.70
CA TYR A 244 23.49 0.18 -7.40
C TYR A 244 23.34 -0.56 -6.06
N HIS A 245 22.26 -0.26 -5.39
CA HIS A 245 21.80 -0.95 -4.20
C HIS A 245 20.46 -1.60 -4.50
N GLU A 246 20.33 -2.88 -4.15
CA GLU A 246 19.11 -3.63 -4.40
C GLU A 246 18.53 -4.18 -3.10
N ARG A 247 17.21 -4.27 -3.06
CA ARG A 247 16.48 -5.03 -2.06
C ARG A 247 15.42 -5.85 -2.77
N ARG A 248 15.59 -7.17 -2.73
CA ARG A 248 14.60 -8.09 -3.31
C ARG A 248 13.33 -8.11 -2.51
N ALA A 249 12.21 -8.34 -3.20
CA ALA A 249 10.97 -8.69 -2.53
C ALA A 249 11.13 -10.06 -1.81
N PRO A 250 10.50 -10.25 -0.65
CA PRO A 250 10.51 -11.55 0.03
C PRO A 250 9.94 -12.64 -0.90
N GLY A 251 10.67 -13.73 -1.11
CA GLY A 251 10.26 -14.86 -1.96
C GLY A 251 11.00 -15.00 -3.29
N GLY A 252 11.87 -14.07 -3.66
CA GLY A 252 12.80 -14.26 -4.78
C GLY A 252 13.87 -15.29 -4.43
N GLY A 253 14.02 -16.36 -5.24
CA GLY A 253 15.00 -17.42 -5.05
C GLY A 253 16.44 -16.94 -4.86
N GLU A 254 17.33 -17.83 -4.39
CA GLU A 254 18.74 -17.51 -4.11
C GLU A 254 19.45 -16.87 -5.30
N PRO A 255 20.37 -15.89 -5.06
CA PRO A 255 21.09 -15.22 -6.12
C PRO A 255 22.03 -16.19 -6.83
N GLN A 256 21.95 -16.25 -8.16
CA GLN A 256 23.11 -16.70 -8.94
C GLN A 256 24.23 -15.69 -8.72
N ALA A 257 25.39 -16.19 -8.30
CA ALA A 257 26.55 -15.41 -7.91
C ALA A 257 27.07 -14.55 -9.07
N GLY A 258 26.63 -13.29 -9.11
CA GLY A 258 27.26 -12.20 -9.82
C GLY A 258 27.91 -11.29 -8.78
N GLY A 259 29.25 -11.27 -8.73
CA GLY A 259 30.02 -10.65 -7.66
C GLY A 259 29.78 -9.15 -7.51
N GLY A 260 29.06 -8.79 -6.48
CA GLY A 260 29.04 -7.45 -5.90
C GLY A 260 28.99 -7.60 -4.40
N GLN A 261 29.99 -7.11 -3.70
CA GLN A 261 30.10 -7.19 -2.24
C GLN A 261 28.93 -6.42 -1.60
N GLY A 262 27.97 -7.18 -1.02
CA GLY A 262 26.88 -6.62 -0.23
C GLY A 262 27.38 -6.24 1.16
N GLU A 263 27.80 -5.00 1.37
CA GLU A 263 27.91 -4.44 2.71
C GLU A 263 26.52 -3.96 3.17
N GLY A 264 26.13 -4.43 4.37
CA GLY A 264 24.82 -4.23 4.97
C GLY A 264 24.40 -2.76 5.07
N LEU A 265 23.23 -2.47 4.56
CA LEU A 265 22.55 -1.19 4.63
C LEU A 265 22.00 -0.93 6.06
N HIS A 266 22.90 -0.80 7.04
CA HIS A 266 22.64 -0.21 8.33
C HIS A 266 23.37 1.12 8.46
N ARG A 267 23.10 2.11 7.57
CA ARG A 267 23.41 3.51 7.90
C ARG A 267 22.70 4.49 6.96
N ARG A 268 21.81 5.28 7.58
CA ARG A 268 21.30 6.58 7.15
C ARG A 268 20.36 6.60 5.93
N CYS A 269 19.13 6.17 6.12
CA CYS A 269 18.03 6.89 5.51
C CYS A 269 17.92 8.23 6.24
N GLN A 270 18.15 9.34 5.53
CA GLN A 270 17.82 10.66 6.09
C GLN A 270 16.31 10.72 6.37
N PRO A 271 15.87 11.41 7.45
CA PRO A 271 14.44 11.57 7.71
C PRO A 271 13.79 12.33 6.55
N GLY A 272 12.91 11.65 5.81
CA GLY A 272 12.23 12.21 4.63
C GLY A 272 12.11 11.28 3.44
N TYR A 273 12.86 10.18 3.38
CA TYR A 273 12.78 9.22 2.27
C TYR A 273 11.52 8.36 2.38
N ARG A 274 10.62 8.47 1.41
CA ARG A 274 9.40 7.64 1.33
C ARG A 274 9.49 6.66 0.16
N PRO A 275 8.98 5.44 0.34
CA PRO A 275 8.82 4.50 -0.76
C PRO A 275 7.82 5.05 -1.80
N LEU A 276 8.10 4.79 -3.08
CA LEU A 276 7.29 5.20 -4.25
C LEU A 276 5.90 4.56 -4.33
N HIS A 277 5.55 3.66 -3.43
CA HIS A 277 4.28 2.93 -3.48
C HIS A 277 3.04 3.81 -3.24
N ASP A 278 3.22 5.07 -2.84
CA ASP A 278 2.12 5.99 -2.55
C ASP A 278 1.79 6.95 -3.73
N VAL A 279 2.33 6.69 -4.94
CA VAL A 279 2.16 7.57 -6.09
C VAL A 279 1.30 6.91 -7.18
N GLU A 280 0.10 7.44 -7.41
CA GLU A 280 -0.74 7.10 -8.57
C GLU A 280 -0.57 8.15 -9.68
N LEU A 281 -0.15 7.72 -10.88
CA LEU A 281 -0.17 8.55 -12.08
C LEU A 281 -1.51 8.35 -12.80
N HIS A 282 -2.31 9.41 -12.85
CA HIS A 282 -3.47 9.47 -13.74
C HIS A 282 -2.98 9.94 -15.10
N GLY A 283 -3.17 9.13 -16.14
CA GLY A 283 -2.85 9.50 -17.51
C GLY A 283 -3.63 10.75 -17.96
N PRO A 284 -3.14 11.49 -18.97
CA PRO A 284 -3.82 12.66 -19.47
C PRO A 284 -5.22 12.30 -19.97
N ALA A 285 -6.19 13.15 -19.65
CA ALA A 285 -7.58 13.05 -20.16
C ALA A 285 -7.57 13.18 -21.68
N GLY A 286 -7.64 12.06 -22.40
CA GLY A 286 -7.60 12.06 -23.85
C GLY A 286 -7.67 10.70 -24.52
N ASP A 287 -7.62 9.61 -23.79
CA ASP A 287 -7.71 8.27 -24.37
C ASP A 287 -9.16 7.76 -24.32
N PRO A 288 -9.82 7.47 -25.46
CA PRO A 288 -11.24 7.11 -25.51
C PRO A 288 -11.54 5.65 -25.16
N HIS A 289 -10.63 4.91 -24.55
CA HIS A 289 -10.94 3.58 -24.03
C HIS A 289 -11.20 3.64 -22.54
N PRO A 290 -12.49 3.46 -22.12
CA PRO A 290 -12.80 3.37 -20.71
C PRO A 290 -12.19 2.09 -20.16
N ALA A 291 -11.13 2.20 -19.37
CA ALA A 291 -10.88 1.22 -18.34
C ALA A 291 -12.16 1.19 -17.50
N HIS A 292 -12.87 0.06 -17.50
CA HIS A 292 -14.06 -0.12 -16.69
C HIS A 292 -13.69 -0.05 -15.20
N HIS A 293 -13.48 1.15 -14.69
CA HIS A 293 -13.68 1.41 -13.30
C HIS A 293 -15.17 1.30 -13.06
N HIS A 294 -15.62 0.14 -12.63
CA HIS A 294 -16.88 0.03 -11.93
C HIS A 294 -16.79 0.82 -10.62
N LYS A 295 -16.89 2.14 -10.72
CA LYS A 295 -17.47 2.92 -9.63
C LYS A 295 -18.94 2.51 -9.58
N ARG A 296 -19.25 1.39 -8.93
CA ARG A 296 -20.57 1.20 -8.38
C ARG A 296 -20.78 2.35 -7.41
N CYS A 297 -21.62 3.32 -7.79
CA CYS A 297 -22.29 4.15 -6.81
C CYS A 297 -23.10 3.19 -5.93
N VAL A 298 -22.55 2.81 -4.79
CA VAL A 298 -23.26 2.04 -3.77
C VAL A 298 -24.36 2.95 -3.27
N ARG A 299 -25.59 2.51 -3.40
CA ARG A 299 -26.73 3.23 -2.85
C ARG A 299 -26.51 3.44 -1.34
N ARG A 300 -26.94 4.57 -0.85
CA ARG A 300 -26.73 5.06 0.52
C ARG A 300 -27.11 4.07 1.63
N ASP A 301 -27.87 3.05 1.30
CA ASP A 301 -28.44 2.08 2.24
C ASP A 301 -27.59 0.81 2.46
N ASP A 302 -26.57 0.56 1.61
CA ASP A 302 -25.75 -0.67 1.66
C ASP A 302 -24.28 -0.43 2.02
N ALA A 303 -23.89 0.82 2.35
CA ALA A 303 -22.48 1.16 2.60
C ALA A 303 -22.05 0.73 4.00
N ALA A 304 -21.26 -0.32 4.08
CA ALA A 304 -20.34 -0.50 5.20
C ALA A 304 -19.31 0.65 5.17
N VAL A 305 -19.18 1.36 6.28
CA VAL A 305 -18.17 2.41 6.39
C VAL A 305 -16.85 1.74 6.72
N TYR A 306 -15.95 1.67 5.75
CA TYR A 306 -14.56 1.31 6.02
C TYR A 306 -13.89 2.51 6.69
N LEU A 307 -13.35 2.33 7.89
CA LEU A 307 -12.55 3.33 8.57
C LEU A 307 -11.12 3.33 7.98
N THR A 308 -11.04 3.46 6.66
CA THR A 308 -9.79 3.69 5.93
C THR A 308 -9.64 5.18 5.61
N GLY A 309 -8.45 5.69 5.76
CA GLY A 309 -8.21 7.11 5.76
C GLY A 309 -8.12 7.82 4.42
N ALA A 310 -9.08 7.67 3.53
CA ALA A 310 -9.13 8.45 2.31
C ALA A 310 -9.99 9.70 2.47
N LYS A 311 -9.38 10.85 2.74
CA LYS A 311 -10.03 12.16 2.53
C LYS A 311 -9.94 12.49 1.03
N SER A 312 -10.99 12.16 0.26
CA SER A 312 -11.23 12.80 -1.03
C SER A 312 -11.64 14.25 -0.79
N LYS A 313 -10.69 15.18 -0.90
CA LYS A 313 -11.02 16.57 -1.19
C LYS A 313 -11.11 16.72 -2.72
N ASN A 314 -12.28 16.49 -3.27
CA ASN A 314 -12.61 16.98 -4.61
C ASN A 314 -13.56 18.18 -4.46
N PRO A 315 -13.11 19.41 -4.62
CA PRO A 315 -13.98 20.56 -4.71
C PRO A 315 -14.32 20.80 -6.18
N ARG A 316 -15.42 20.23 -6.67
CA ARG A 316 -16.25 20.75 -7.78
C ARG A 316 -17.08 19.65 -8.42
N CYS A 317 -18.26 19.40 -7.87
CA CYS A 317 -19.44 19.10 -8.66
C CYS A 317 -20.42 20.24 -8.43
N PRO A 318 -20.91 20.93 -9.48
CA PRO A 318 -21.98 21.93 -9.32
C PRO A 318 -23.27 21.18 -8.96
N MET A 319 -23.81 21.51 -7.79
CA MET A 319 -25.14 21.08 -7.38
C MET A 319 -26.17 21.78 -8.26
N GLY A 320 -26.77 21.02 -9.16
CA GLY A 320 -28.02 21.41 -9.80
C GLY A 320 -29.15 21.49 -8.77
N SER A 321 -29.71 22.68 -8.63
CA SER A 321 -30.90 22.95 -7.84
C SER A 321 -32.10 22.14 -8.37
N GLY A 322 -32.57 21.16 -7.60
CA GLY A 322 -33.81 20.47 -7.82
C GLY A 322 -34.41 20.10 -6.47
N GLY A 323 -35.29 20.98 -5.96
CA GLY A 323 -36.02 20.71 -4.73
C GLY A 323 -37.00 19.57 -4.90
N LEU A 324 -37.13 18.72 -3.88
CA LEU A 324 -38.35 18.04 -3.57
C LEU A 324 -38.53 17.99 -2.04
N ARG A 325 -39.67 18.55 -1.63
CA ARG A 325 -40.29 18.37 -0.31
C ARG A 325 -40.85 16.95 -0.23
N VAL A 326 -40.64 16.28 0.82
CA VAL A 326 -41.52 15.68 1.85
C VAL A 326 -40.62 14.94 2.82
#